data_8ebbc7cb51a038a858f8801ddcaf15e4
#
_entry.id   8ebbc7cb51a038a858f8801ddcaf15e4
#
_cell.length_a   1.000
_cell.length_b   1.000
_cell.length_c   1.000
_cell.angle_alpha   90.00
_cell.angle_beta   90.00
_cell.angle_gamma   90.00
#
_symmetry.space_group_name_H-M   'P 1'
#
loop_
_entity.id
_entity.type
_entity.pdbx_description
1 polymer ?
#
loop_
_entity_poly.entity_id
_entity_poly.type
_entity_poly.pdbx_seq_one_letter_code
_entity_poly.pdbx_strand_id
1 'polypeptide(L)'
;KFSIDFIKESDIFIDALTDIKYSGYTRLLDYNLSALLLFIKRIKRKLRIDNNSKNMYLSRPTEEKFLLEVKKYFNRLFQEYVYKNNVQTLIFDQSISISNISTSVRYFNKIKCIVVDRDPRDIYIDLINHKALIGLECINGSRESTKKYIKWHRALRQNSKELQQMENKEIILNLKFEEVVLRPELVIDKINNFVNVKLTRNDSVNYFNPNMSKKN
;
A
#
# COMPACT_ATOMS: atom_id res chain seq x y z
N LYS A 1 -7.26 3.21 -17.05
CA LYS A 1 -5.84 3.44 -17.34
C LYS A 1 -5.53 4.85 -16.90
N PHE A 2 -4.72 5.03 -15.87
CA PHE A 2 -4.22 6.35 -15.47
C PHE A 2 -3.38 6.88 -16.64
N SER A 3 -3.75 8.03 -17.20
CA SER A 3 -3.00 8.68 -18.27
C SER A 3 -1.89 9.59 -17.74
N ILE A 4 -1.60 9.44 -16.45
CA ILE A 4 -0.59 10.24 -15.75
C ILE A 4 0.79 9.77 -16.16
N ASP A 5 1.66 10.68 -16.46
CA ASP A 5 3.09 10.38 -16.59
C ASP A 5 3.70 10.12 -15.22
N PHE A 6 3.48 8.89 -14.74
CA PHE A 6 3.96 8.43 -13.44
C PHE A 6 5.47 8.62 -13.29
N ILE A 7 6.23 8.45 -14.37
CA ILE A 7 7.69 8.59 -14.36
C ILE A 7 8.04 10.04 -14.09
N LYS A 8 7.43 10.97 -14.82
CA LYS A 8 7.65 12.41 -14.65
C LYS A 8 7.34 12.89 -13.24
N GLU A 9 6.18 12.49 -12.69
CA GLU A 9 5.79 12.87 -11.33
C GLU A 9 6.71 12.26 -10.27
N SER A 10 7.19 11.04 -10.51
CA SER A 10 8.18 10.39 -9.64
C SER A 10 9.53 11.10 -9.70
N ASP A 11 9.97 11.53 -10.87
CA ASP A 11 11.20 12.30 -11.03
C ASP A 11 11.11 13.64 -10.29
N ILE A 12 9.99 14.36 -10.40
CA ILE A 12 9.74 15.60 -9.66
C ILE A 12 9.81 15.36 -8.14
N PHE A 13 9.21 14.27 -7.68
CA PHE A 13 9.22 13.90 -6.27
C PHE A 13 10.65 13.58 -5.78
N ILE A 14 11.40 12.80 -6.55
CA ILE A 14 12.79 12.44 -6.22
C ILE A 14 13.67 13.70 -6.21
N ASP A 15 13.53 14.57 -7.22
CA ASP A 15 14.29 15.81 -7.30
C ASP A 15 13.99 16.75 -6.12
N ALA A 16 12.73 16.86 -5.69
CA ALA A 16 12.33 17.68 -4.54
C ALA A 16 12.94 17.21 -3.20
N LEU A 17 13.18 15.90 -3.08
CA LEU A 17 13.80 15.31 -1.89
C LEU A 17 15.33 15.27 -1.97
N THR A 18 15.90 15.43 -3.16
CA THR A 18 17.33 15.25 -3.40
C THR A 18 18.10 16.52 -3.06
N ASP A 19 19.10 16.41 -2.20
CA ASP A 19 20.02 17.51 -1.88
C ASP A 19 21.17 17.59 -2.88
N ILE A 20 21.69 16.44 -3.30
CA ILE A 20 22.79 16.35 -4.26
C ILE A 20 22.47 15.29 -5.31
N LYS A 21 22.52 15.69 -6.58
CA LYS A 21 22.40 14.79 -7.73
C LYS A 21 23.78 14.64 -8.37
N TYR A 22 24.28 13.43 -8.39
CA TYR A 22 25.53 13.10 -9.05
C TYR A 22 25.26 12.22 -10.26
N SER A 23 25.68 12.68 -11.42
CA SER A 23 25.61 11.90 -12.66
C SER A 23 27.00 11.44 -13.00
N GLY A 24 27.27 10.17 -12.85
CA GLY A 24 28.60 9.64 -13.10
C GLY A 24 28.71 8.14 -12.87
N TYR A 25 29.93 7.68 -13.08
CA TYR A 25 30.27 6.28 -12.90
C TYR A 25 30.64 6.00 -11.46
N THR A 26 29.97 5.05 -10.83
CA THR A 26 30.37 4.55 -9.52
C THR A 26 31.08 3.21 -9.63
N ARG A 27 32.29 3.15 -9.14
CA ARG A 27 33.07 1.91 -9.05
C ARG A 27 32.41 0.86 -8.15
N LEU A 28 31.53 1.28 -7.25
CA LEU A 28 30.79 0.41 -6.32
C LEU A 28 29.94 -0.65 -7.04
N LEU A 29 29.41 -0.33 -8.22
CA LEU A 29 28.60 -1.26 -9.01
C LEU A 29 29.44 -2.25 -9.82
N ASP A 30 30.73 -2.04 -9.90
CA ASP A 30 31.66 -2.87 -10.65
C ASP A 30 32.51 -3.78 -9.77
N TYR A 31 32.29 -3.75 -8.45
CA TYR A 31 33.08 -4.48 -7.48
C TYR A 31 33.17 -6.00 -7.76
N ASN A 32 32.12 -6.57 -8.34
CA ASN A 32 32.05 -8.00 -8.66
C ASN A 32 32.33 -8.32 -10.14
N LEU A 33 32.79 -7.36 -10.95
CA LEU A 33 33.07 -7.60 -12.35
C LEU A 33 34.50 -8.11 -12.57
N SER A 34 34.63 -9.06 -13.45
CA SER A 34 35.97 -9.52 -13.85
C SER A 34 36.79 -8.40 -14.51
N ALA A 35 38.11 -8.47 -14.40
CA ALA A 35 39.03 -7.49 -14.98
C ALA A 35 38.78 -7.24 -16.47
N LEU A 36 38.42 -8.31 -17.23
CA LEU A 36 38.10 -8.26 -18.66
C LEU A 36 36.84 -7.39 -18.90
N LEU A 37 35.78 -7.61 -18.14
CA LEU A 37 34.55 -6.84 -18.27
C LEU A 37 34.76 -5.37 -17.90
N LEU A 38 35.58 -5.09 -16.89
CA LEU A 38 35.97 -3.72 -16.53
C LEU A 38 36.75 -3.03 -17.66
N PHE A 39 37.63 -3.74 -18.35
CA PHE A 39 38.38 -3.24 -19.50
C PHE A 39 37.44 -2.94 -20.67
N ILE A 40 36.53 -3.85 -21.01
CA ILE A 40 35.53 -3.64 -22.07
C ILE A 40 34.63 -2.42 -21.74
N LYS A 41 34.19 -2.27 -20.51
CA LYS A 41 33.41 -1.10 -20.07
C LYS A 41 34.21 0.20 -20.20
N ARG A 42 35.51 0.19 -19.89
CA ARG A 42 36.38 1.36 -20.08
C ARG A 42 36.47 1.77 -21.54
N ILE A 43 36.63 0.79 -22.47
CA ILE A 43 36.67 1.05 -23.90
C ILE A 43 35.34 1.60 -24.40
N LYS A 44 34.23 0.96 -24.08
CA LYS A 44 32.87 1.46 -24.44
C LYS A 44 32.61 2.86 -23.98
N ARG A 45 33.06 3.23 -22.78
CA ARG A 45 32.95 4.59 -22.25
C ARG A 45 33.81 5.57 -23.00
N LYS A 46 35.07 5.22 -23.29
CA LYS A 46 35.96 6.08 -24.06
C LYS A 46 35.45 6.36 -25.46
N LEU A 47 34.72 5.39 -26.04
CA LEU A 47 34.07 5.50 -27.34
C LEU A 47 32.67 6.14 -27.26
N ARG A 48 32.22 6.59 -26.08
CA ARG A 48 30.88 7.16 -25.82
C ARG A 48 29.70 6.26 -26.27
N ILE A 49 29.94 4.92 -26.37
CA ILE A 49 28.93 3.93 -26.73
C ILE A 49 28.07 3.57 -25.53
N ASP A 50 28.60 3.74 -24.31
CA ASP A 50 27.92 3.44 -23.06
C ASP A 50 27.40 4.74 -22.45
N ASN A 51 26.15 5.07 -22.77
CA ASN A 51 25.43 6.24 -22.22
C ASN A 51 24.79 5.98 -20.83
N ASN A 52 25.08 4.82 -20.22
CA ASN A 52 24.55 4.47 -18.91
C ASN A 52 25.27 5.22 -17.76
N SER A 53 25.23 6.54 -17.78
CA SER A 53 25.49 7.34 -16.59
C SER A 53 24.37 7.07 -15.59
N LYS A 54 24.67 6.34 -14.53
CA LYS A 54 23.70 6.14 -13.44
C LYS A 54 23.65 7.43 -12.62
N ASN A 55 22.45 7.96 -12.44
CA ASN A 55 22.23 9.03 -11.52
C ASN A 55 22.24 8.48 -10.09
N MET A 56 23.03 9.11 -9.24
CA MET A 56 23.01 8.87 -7.80
C MET A 56 22.37 10.07 -7.12
N TYR A 57 21.51 9.79 -6.19
CA TYR A 57 20.79 10.80 -5.42
C TYR A 57 21.23 10.68 -3.96
N LEU A 58 21.68 11.78 -3.37
CA LEU A 58 21.94 11.88 -1.94
C LEU A 58 20.87 12.77 -1.33
N SER A 59 20.21 12.26 -0.32
CA SER A 59 19.12 12.94 0.34
C SER A 59 19.12 12.65 1.82
N ARG A 60 18.88 13.69 2.62
CA ARG A 60 18.60 13.60 4.06
C ARG A 60 17.42 14.51 4.41
N PRO A 61 16.22 14.25 3.87
CA PRO A 61 15.09 15.10 4.16
C PRO A 61 14.70 14.97 5.63
N THR A 62 14.26 16.08 6.22
CA THR A 62 13.54 16.03 7.49
C THR A 62 12.22 15.29 7.27
N GLU A 63 11.65 14.72 8.33
CA GLU A 63 10.34 14.05 8.25
C GLU A 63 9.25 15.00 7.71
N GLU A 64 9.27 16.25 8.13
CA GLU A 64 8.31 17.26 7.68
C GLU A 64 8.43 17.54 6.17
N LYS A 65 9.68 17.74 5.66
CA LYS A 65 9.93 17.91 4.22
C LYS A 65 9.45 16.69 3.45
N PHE A 66 9.77 15.49 3.93
CA PHE A 66 9.33 14.25 3.30
C PHE A 66 7.81 14.15 3.21
N LEU A 67 7.11 14.37 4.32
CA LEU A 67 5.63 14.31 4.36
C LEU A 67 4.99 15.36 3.45
N LEU A 68 5.55 16.57 3.41
CA LEU A 68 5.06 17.63 2.53
C LEU A 68 5.17 17.21 1.05
N GLU A 69 6.33 16.70 0.63
CA GLU A 69 6.57 16.32 -0.76
C GLU A 69 5.76 15.06 -1.16
N VAL A 70 5.59 14.09 -0.25
CA VAL A 70 4.70 12.93 -0.47
C VAL A 70 3.25 13.37 -0.70
N LYS A 71 2.74 14.31 0.10
CA LYS A 71 1.37 14.85 -0.08
C LYS A 71 1.23 15.55 -1.44
N LYS A 72 2.21 16.35 -1.83
CA LYS A 72 2.23 17.01 -3.16
C LYS A 72 2.25 15.96 -4.29
N TYR A 73 3.06 14.92 -4.14
CA TYR A 73 3.18 13.84 -5.11
C TYR A 73 1.85 13.11 -5.32
N PHE A 74 1.22 12.65 -4.25
CA PHE A 74 -0.08 11.99 -4.36
C PHE A 74 -1.17 12.91 -4.90
N ASN A 75 -1.17 14.19 -4.51
CA ASN A 75 -2.11 15.15 -5.07
C ASN A 75 -1.94 15.28 -6.58
N ARG A 76 -0.71 15.42 -7.10
CA ARG A 76 -0.46 15.50 -8.55
C ARG A 76 -0.86 14.22 -9.26
N LEU A 77 -0.52 13.04 -8.71
CA LEU A 77 -0.89 11.76 -9.31
C LEU A 77 -2.38 11.57 -9.50
N PHE A 78 -3.19 12.04 -8.57
CA PHE A 78 -4.63 11.80 -8.60
C PHE A 78 -5.46 12.97 -9.11
N GLN A 79 -4.94 14.20 -9.06
CA GLN A 79 -5.67 15.40 -9.44
C GLN A 79 -6.11 15.35 -10.91
N GLU A 80 -5.24 14.93 -11.81
CA GLU A 80 -5.58 14.82 -13.24
C GLU A 80 -6.69 13.80 -13.48
N TYR A 81 -6.64 12.66 -12.78
CA TYR A 81 -7.68 11.63 -12.89
C TYR A 81 -9.01 12.12 -12.34
N VAL A 82 -9.00 12.76 -11.17
CA VAL A 82 -10.17 13.35 -10.52
C VAL A 82 -10.82 14.38 -11.45
N TYR A 83 -10.01 15.27 -12.01
CA TYR A 83 -10.51 16.33 -12.91
C TYR A 83 -11.08 15.76 -14.20
N LYS A 84 -10.35 14.89 -14.90
CA LYS A 84 -10.78 14.31 -16.19
C LYS A 84 -12.04 13.46 -16.07
N ASN A 85 -12.23 12.79 -14.95
CA ASN A 85 -13.39 11.90 -14.77
C ASN A 85 -14.50 12.52 -13.92
N ASN A 86 -14.36 13.78 -13.50
CA ASN A 86 -15.30 14.50 -12.65
C ASN A 86 -15.71 13.68 -11.41
N VAL A 87 -14.74 13.01 -10.78
CA VAL A 87 -14.98 12.21 -9.59
C VAL A 87 -14.61 13.01 -8.33
N GLN A 88 -15.42 12.88 -7.29
CA GLN A 88 -15.20 13.57 -6.01
C GLN A 88 -14.39 12.72 -5.01
N THR A 89 -14.46 11.40 -5.16
CA THR A 89 -13.87 10.45 -4.22
C THR A 89 -13.19 9.31 -4.96
N LEU A 90 -11.98 8.98 -4.53
CA LEU A 90 -11.24 7.81 -4.99
C LEU A 90 -11.25 6.74 -3.89
N ILE A 91 -11.56 5.52 -4.26
CA ILE A 91 -11.56 4.37 -3.38
C ILE A 91 -10.38 3.48 -3.75
N PHE A 92 -9.56 3.17 -2.75
CA PHE A 92 -8.44 2.24 -2.87
C PHE A 92 -8.75 1.00 -2.03
N ASP A 93 -8.92 -0.12 -2.70
CA ASP A 93 -9.14 -1.39 -2.04
C ASP A 93 -7.79 -2.04 -1.69
N GLN A 94 -7.68 -2.52 -0.44
CA GLN A 94 -6.52 -3.25 0.11
C GLN A 94 -5.14 -2.56 -0.10
N SER A 95 -5.13 -1.25 -0.37
CA SER A 95 -3.90 -0.53 -0.71
C SER A 95 -3.02 -0.21 0.50
N ILE A 96 -3.58 -0.23 1.69
CA ILE A 96 -2.89 0.11 2.93
C ILE A 96 -2.98 -1.08 3.89
N SER A 97 -1.82 -1.60 4.29
CA SER A 97 -1.76 -2.62 5.33
C SER A 97 -2.21 -2.03 6.67
N ILE A 98 -2.97 -2.80 7.43
CA ILE A 98 -3.42 -2.46 8.79
C ILE A 98 -2.25 -2.07 9.70
N SER A 99 -1.09 -2.73 9.54
CA SER A 99 0.12 -2.42 10.30
C SER A 99 0.72 -1.06 10.01
N ASN A 100 0.38 -0.45 8.87
CA ASN A 100 0.97 0.80 8.41
C ASN A 100 -0.03 1.96 8.30
N ILE A 101 -1.25 1.77 8.80
CA ILE A 101 -2.30 2.81 8.68
C ILE A 101 -1.83 4.13 9.29
N SER A 102 -1.26 4.11 10.51
CA SER A 102 -0.79 5.32 11.21
C SER A 102 0.18 6.16 10.41
N THR A 103 1.09 5.49 9.72
CA THR A 103 2.07 6.14 8.86
C THR A 103 1.42 6.58 7.54
N SER A 104 0.62 5.71 6.94
CA SER A 104 0.05 5.94 5.61
C SER A 104 -0.98 7.07 5.57
N VAL A 105 -1.77 7.25 6.61
CA VAL A 105 -2.75 8.37 6.69
C VAL A 105 -2.07 9.73 6.64
N ARG A 106 -0.84 9.83 7.08
CA ARG A 106 -0.04 11.08 7.09
C ARG A 106 0.38 11.53 5.68
N TYR A 107 0.34 10.62 4.71
CA TYR A 107 0.75 10.91 3.33
C TYR A 107 -0.34 11.61 2.50
N PHE A 108 -1.55 11.72 3.04
CA PHE A 108 -2.69 12.30 2.34
C PHE A 108 -3.20 13.53 3.09
N ASN A 109 -3.74 14.50 2.35
CA ASN A 109 -4.36 15.68 2.95
C ASN A 109 -5.76 15.38 3.48
N LYS A 110 -6.51 14.57 2.74
CA LYS A 110 -7.86 14.14 3.10
C LYS A 110 -7.97 12.65 2.81
N ILE A 111 -8.09 11.86 3.85
CA ILE A 111 -8.24 10.41 3.73
C ILE A 111 -9.24 9.93 4.78
N LYS A 112 -10.01 8.94 4.43
CA LYS A 112 -10.83 8.15 5.35
C LYS A 112 -10.53 6.68 5.15
N CYS A 113 -10.28 5.98 6.22
CA CYS A 113 -9.92 4.56 6.20
C CYS A 113 -11.07 3.75 6.81
N ILE A 114 -11.52 2.74 6.09
CA ILE A 114 -12.47 1.75 6.59
C ILE A 114 -11.69 0.48 6.84
N VAL A 115 -11.66 0.05 8.08
CA VAL A 115 -10.99 -1.19 8.51
C VAL A 115 -12.07 -2.22 8.81
N VAL A 116 -12.08 -3.30 8.04
CA VAL A 116 -12.95 -4.44 8.32
C VAL A 116 -12.17 -5.47 9.12
N ASP A 117 -12.62 -5.71 10.34
CA ASP A 117 -12.02 -6.69 11.25
C ASP A 117 -12.86 -7.96 11.30
N ARG A 118 -12.22 -9.11 11.30
CA ARG A 118 -12.87 -10.43 11.35
C ARG A 118 -12.31 -11.24 12.51
N ASP A 119 -13.09 -12.16 13.05
CA ASP A 119 -12.63 -13.08 14.10
C ASP A 119 -11.32 -13.77 13.63
N PRO A 120 -10.24 -13.66 14.41
CA PRO A 120 -8.95 -14.27 14.02
C PRO A 120 -9.01 -15.79 13.89
N ARG A 121 -9.96 -16.45 14.56
CA ARG A 121 -10.15 -17.91 14.45
C ARG A 121 -10.69 -18.28 13.06
N ASP A 122 -11.64 -17.50 12.56
CA ASP A 122 -12.20 -17.71 11.22
C ASP A 122 -11.18 -17.43 10.13
N ILE A 123 -10.38 -16.35 10.30
CA ILE A 123 -9.25 -16.07 9.39
C ILE A 123 -8.27 -17.25 9.38
N TYR A 124 -7.97 -17.82 10.55
CA TYR A 124 -7.05 -18.95 10.65
C TYR A 124 -7.55 -20.19 9.93
N ILE A 125 -8.85 -20.50 10.08
CA ILE A 125 -9.49 -21.62 9.38
C ILE A 125 -9.44 -21.42 7.87
N ASP A 126 -9.75 -20.21 7.39
CA ASP A 126 -9.67 -19.89 5.96
C ASP A 126 -8.25 -20.04 5.41
N LEU A 127 -7.22 -19.59 6.16
CA LEU A 127 -5.83 -19.76 5.77
C LEU A 127 -5.43 -21.24 5.63
N ILE A 128 -5.92 -22.11 6.51
CA ILE A 128 -5.72 -23.56 6.40
C ILE A 128 -6.39 -24.10 5.15
N ASN A 129 -7.66 -23.77 4.95
CA ASN A 129 -8.47 -24.28 3.83
C ASN A 129 -7.88 -23.88 2.47
N HIS A 130 -7.36 -22.67 2.37
CA HIS A 130 -6.74 -22.14 1.16
C HIS A 130 -5.24 -22.42 1.04
N LYS A 131 -4.67 -23.19 1.99
CA LYS A 131 -3.21 -23.48 2.05
C LYS A 131 -2.37 -22.21 1.94
N ALA A 132 -2.84 -21.13 2.59
CA ALA A 132 -2.22 -19.83 2.50
C ALA A 132 -0.85 -19.81 3.18
N LEU A 133 0.03 -18.93 2.69
CA LEU A 133 1.36 -18.74 3.21
C LEU A 133 1.39 -17.55 4.18
N ILE A 134 2.07 -17.71 5.32
CA ILE A 134 2.52 -16.61 6.15
C ILE A 134 4.06 -16.60 6.09
N GLY A 135 4.59 -15.59 5.37
CA GLY A 135 5.98 -15.61 4.96
C GLY A 135 6.21 -16.68 3.91
N LEU A 136 7.13 -17.61 4.17
CA LEU A 136 7.45 -18.74 3.27
C LEU A 136 6.80 -20.06 3.71
N GLU A 137 6.00 -20.05 4.76
CA GLU A 137 5.47 -21.26 5.37
C GLU A 137 3.97 -21.39 5.20
N CYS A 138 3.53 -22.59 4.80
CA CYS A 138 2.11 -22.91 4.67
C CYS A 138 1.47 -23.09 6.04
N ILE A 139 0.29 -22.51 6.22
CA ILE A 139 -0.54 -22.71 7.40
C ILE A 139 -1.27 -24.06 7.26
N ASN A 140 -0.96 -25.02 8.14
CA ASN A 140 -1.40 -26.40 8.04
C ASN A 140 -2.16 -26.93 9.27
N GLY A 141 -2.49 -26.05 10.21
CA GLY A 141 -3.24 -26.44 11.43
C GLY A 141 -2.38 -27.08 12.54
N SER A 142 -1.09 -27.29 12.34
CA SER A 142 -0.22 -27.80 13.40
C SER A 142 -0.08 -26.79 14.54
N ARG A 143 0.33 -27.28 15.73
CA ARG A 143 0.57 -26.41 16.89
C ARG A 143 1.60 -25.32 16.60
N GLU A 144 2.62 -25.62 15.82
CA GLU A 144 3.65 -24.67 15.43
C GLU A 144 3.12 -23.61 14.48
N SER A 145 2.39 -24.02 13.45
CA SER A 145 1.69 -23.15 12.50
C SER A 145 0.72 -22.21 13.24
N THR A 146 -0.04 -22.73 14.22
CA THR A 146 -0.93 -21.93 15.06
C THR A 146 -0.19 -20.85 15.83
N LYS A 147 0.94 -21.19 16.46
CA LYS A 147 1.79 -20.21 17.18
C LYS A 147 2.32 -19.11 16.25
N LYS A 148 2.76 -19.48 15.04
CA LYS A 148 3.24 -18.52 14.03
C LYS A 148 2.12 -17.59 13.59
N TYR A 149 0.94 -18.13 13.31
CA TYR A 149 -0.25 -17.33 12.99
C TYR A 149 -0.58 -16.31 14.10
N ILE A 150 -0.63 -16.75 15.36
CA ILE A 150 -0.92 -15.86 16.48
C ILE A 150 0.10 -14.73 16.57
N LYS A 151 1.40 -15.05 16.43
CA LYS A 151 2.48 -14.05 16.45
C LYS A 151 2.31 -13.03 15.30
N TRP A 152 2.08 -13.52 14.10
CA TRP A 152 1.86 -12.70 12.91
C TRP A 152 0.62 -11.80 13.06
N HIS A 153 -0.52 -12.39 13.45
CA HIS A 153 -1.76 -11.65 13.62
C HIS A 153 -1.63 -10.55 14.69
N ARG A 154 -0.98 -10.85 15.81
CA ARG A 154 -0.73 -9.85 16.86
C ARG A 154 0.15 -8.70 16.37
N ALA A 155 1.22 -9.01 15.63
CA ALA A 155 2.10 -8.00 15.06
C ALA A 155 1.36 -7.06 14.09
N LEU A 156 0.49 -7.61 13.22
CA LEU A 156 -0.34 -6.81 12.33
C LEU A 156 -1.30 -5.87 13.07
N ARG A 157 -1.78 -6.27 14.25
CA ARG A 157 -2.79 -5.53 15.03
C ARG A 157 -2.20 -4.60 16.07
N GLN A 158 -0.91 -4.67 16.33
CA GLN A 158 -0.27 -3.82 17.32
C GLN A 158 -0.42 -2.34 16.98
N ASN A 159 -0.09 -1.97 15.76
CA ASN A 159 -0.20 -0.57 15.30
C ASN A 159 -1.66 -0.09 15.15
N SER A 160 -2.62 -1.00 14.90
CA SER A 160 -4.03 -0.63 14.83
C SER A 160 -4.62 -0.28 16.20
N LYS A 161 -4.09 -0.87 17.28
CA LYS A 161 -4.49 -0.50 18.65
C LYS A 161 -3.98 0.88 19.03
N GLU A 162 -2.76 1.23 18.62
CA GLU A 162 -2.20 2.57 18.83
C GLU A 162 -3.06 3.63 18.14
N LEU A 163 -3.59 3.32 16.95
CA LEU A 163 -4.50 4.22 16.22
C LEU A 163 -5.88 4.36 16.88
N GLN A 164 -6.38 3.31 17.50
CA GLN A 164 -7.64 3.38 18.27
C GLN A 164 -7.50 4.25 19.52
N GLN A 165 -6.29 4.36 20.06
CA GLN A 165 -5.97 5.24 21.19
C GLN A 165 -5.68 6.68 20.76
N MET A 166 -5.24 6.88 19.51
CA MET A 166 -5.18 8.22 18.93
C MET A 166 -6.60 8.67 18.57
N GLU A 167 -7.01 9.84 19.01
CA GLU A 167 -8.35 10.43 18.87
C GLU A 167 -8.84 10.66 17.41
N ASN A 168 -8.38 9.87 16.47
CA ASN A 168 -8.68 9.99 15.03
C ASN A 168 -9.97 9.26 14.60
N LYS A 169 -11.02 9.32 15.40
CA LYS A 169 -12.35 8.77 15.05
C LYS A 169 -12.92 9.33 13.75
N GLU A 170 -12.45 10.51 13.34
CA GLU A 170 -12.86 11.14 12.07
C GLU A 170 -12.19 10.56 10.84
N ILE A 171 -11.05 9.86 11.01
CA ILE A 171 -10.24 9.32 9.90
C ILE A 171 -10.43 7.82 9.73
N ILE A 172 -10.77 7.09 10.80
CA ILE A 172 -10.83 5.63 10.78
C ILE A 172 -12.17 5.12 11.26
N LEU A 173 -12.85 4.36 10.41
CA LEU A 173 -14.07 3.60 10.74
C LEU A 173 -13.71 2.13 10.87
N ASN A 174 -13.92 1.56 12.05
CA ASN A 174 -13.77 0.12 12.29
C ASN A 174 -15.11 -0.58 12.15
N LEU A 175 -15.17 -1.59 11.31
CA LEU A 175 -16.33 -2.44 11.07
C LEU A 175 -15.99 -3.89 11.42
N LYS A 176 -16.95 -4.64 11.91
CA LYS A 176 -16.82 -6.09 12.06
C LYS A 176 -17.33 -6.77 10.79
N PHE A 177 -16.58 -7.74 10.28
CA PHE A 177 -16.97 -8.50 9.11
C PHE A 177 -18.35 -9.14 9.28
N GLU A 178 -18.64 -9.63 10.47
CA GLU A 178 -19.91 -10.24 10.82
C GLU A 178 -21.07 -9.23 10.71
N GLU A 179 -20.85 -7.96 11.08
CA GLU A 179 -21.85 -6.90 10.89
C GLU A 179 -22.08 -6.60 9.40
N VAL A 180 -20.98 -6.59 8.60
CA VAL A 180 -21.07 -6.36 7.15
C VAL A 180 -21.93 -7.44 6.48
N VAL A 181 -21.80 -8.68 6.93
CA VAL A 181 -22.54 -9.81 6.36
C VAL A 181 -23.98 -9.89 6.87
N LEU A 182 -24.17 -9.75 8.19
CA LEU A 182 -25.45 -9.99 8.83
C LEU A 182 -26.38 -8.77 8.83
N ARG A 183 -25.83 -7.56 8.76
CA ARG A 183 -26.56 -6.29 8.86
C ARG A 183 -26.02 -5.24 7.87
N PRO A 184 -26.03 -5.55 6.57
CA PRO A 184 -25.40 -4.69 5.55
C PRO A 184 -26.00 -3.28 5.51
N GLU A 185 -27.30 -3.10 5.76
CA GLU A 185 -27.97 -1.81 5.75
C GLU A 185 -27.40 -0.88 6.82
N LEU A 186 -27.25 -1.38 8.05
CA LEU A 186 -26.68 -0.60 9.15
C LEU A 186 -25.22 -0.23 8.86
N VAL A 187 -24.49 -1.10 8.19
CA VAL A 187 -23.10 -0.82 7.82
C VAL A 187 -23.01 0.23 6.72
N ILE A 188 -23.91 0.19 5.73
CA ILE A 188 -24.01 1.22 4.68
C ILE A 188 -24.30 2.58 5.31
N ASP A 189 -25.22 2.65 6.25
CA ASP A 189 -25.53 3.91 6.96
C ASP A 189 -24.32 4.43 7.75
N LYS A 190 -23.59 3.55 8.46
CA LYS A 190 -22.34 3.91 9.13
C LYS A 190 -21.31 4.48 8.15
N ILE A 191 -21.13 3.81 6.99
CA ILE A 191 -20.20 4.24 5.96
C ILE A 191 -20.64 5.59 5.37
N ASN A 192 -21.92 5.74 5.01
CA ASN A 192 -22.47 6.97 4.44
C ASN A 192 -22.21 8.17 5.37
N ASN A 193 -22.50 8.02 6.65
CA ASN A 193 -22.24 9.04 7.65
C ASN A 193 -20.76 9.34 7.81
N PHE A 194 -19.91 8.31 7.75
CA PHE A 194 -18.48 8.46 7.91
C PHE A 194 -17.83 9.15 6.70
N VAL A 195 -18.14 8.73 5.46
CA VAL A 195 -17.52 9.30 4.24
C VAL A 195 -18.27 10.53 3.73
N ASN A 196 -19.45 10.82 4.26
CA ASN A 196 -20.34 11.88 3.79
C ASN A 196 -20.70 11.72 2.30
N VAL A 197 -21.01 10.50 1.89
CA VAL A 197 -21.43 10.13 0.53
C VAL A 197 -22.66 9.24 0.65
N LYS A 198 -23.60 9.38 -0.27
CA LYS A 198 -24.79 8.53 -0.31
C LYS A 198 -24.49 7.28 -1.14
N LEU A 199 -24.13 6.20 -0.46
CA LEU A 199 -24.03 4.87 -1.05
C LEU A 199 -25.39 4.19 -0.98
N THR A 200 -25.76 3.49 -2.02
CA THR A 200 -26.95 2.64 -2.07
C THR A 200 -26.52 1.20 -2.29
N ARG A 201 -27.23 0.28 -1.68
CA ARG A 201 -27.02 -1.14 -1.95
C ARG A 201 -27.44 -1.43 -3.38
N ASN A 202 -26.58 -2.10 -4.13
CA ASN A 202 -26.95 -2.64 -5.42
C ASN A 202 -27.49 -4.08 -5.20
N ASP A 203 -28.81 -4.21 -5.11
CA ASP A 203 -29.47 -5.49 -4.84
C ASP A 203 -29.31 -6.51 -5.98
N SER A 204 -28.85 -6.08 -7.15
CA SER A 204 -28.55 -6.99 -8.27
C SER A 204 -27.30 -7.85 -8.07
N VAL A 205 -26.46 -7.52 -7.11
CA VAL A 205 -25.23 -8.24 -6.83
C VAL A 205 -25.39 -9.04 -5.54
N ASN A 206 -25.81 -10.30 -5.66
CA ASN A 206 -25.78 -11.26 -4.57
C ASN A 206 -24.33 -11.67 -4.27
N TYR A 207 -23.59 -10.85 -3.51
CA TYR A 207 -22.22 -11.15 -3.10
C TYR A 207 -22.11 -12.38 -2.17
N PHE A 208 -23.21 -12.79 -1.54
CA PHE A 208 -23.29 -13.96 -0.71
C PHE A 208 -24.31 -14.95 -1.28
N ASN A 209 -23.89 -15.73 -2.27
CA ASN A 209 -24.58 -16.95 -2.61
C ASN A 209 -23.91 -18.10 -1.82
N PRO A 210 -24.55 -18.64 -0.77
CA PRO A 210 -23.99 -19.74 0.02
C PRO A 210 -23.72 -21.00 -0.81
N ASN A 211 -24.26 -21.07 -2.03
CA ASN A 211 -24.04 -22.18 -2.96
C ASN A 211 -22.76 -21.97 -3.83
N MET A 212 -22.15 -20.79 -3.86
CA MET A 212 -20.87 -20.60 -4.55
C MET A 212 -19.68 -21.18 -3.76
N SER A 213 -19.77 -21.29 -2.45
CA SER A 213 -18.71 -21.90 -1.61
C SER A 213 -18.63 -23.43 -1.72
N LYS A 214 -19.58 -24.07 -2.42
CA LYS A 214 -19.64 -25.54 -2.59
C LYS A 214 -19.11 -26.04 -3.93
N LYS A 215 -18.54 -25.17 -4.76
CA LYS A 215 -18.05 -25.51 -6.12
C LYS A 215 -16.54 -25.38 -6.26
N ASN A 216 -15.77 -25.72 -5.22
CA ASN A 216 -14.34 -25.98 -5.38
C ASN A 216 -13.94 -27.19 -4.54
#